data_2141504dd07601dca411959c508e73ee
#
_entry.id   2141504dd07601dca411959c508e73ee
#
_cell.length_a   1.000
_cell.length_b   1.000
_cell.length_c   1.000
_cell.angle_alpha   90.00
_cell.angle_beta   90.00
_cell.angle_gamma   90.00
#
_symmetry.space_group_name_H-M   'P 1'
#
loop_
_entity.id
_entity.type
_entity.pdbx_description
1 polymer ?
#
loop_
_entity_poly.entity_id
_entity_poly.type
_entity_poly.pdbx_seq_one_letter_code
_entity_poly.pdbx_strand_id
1 'polypeptide(L)'
;VELHRQIREGQTDKRYYLLAHGEIIQGAQTMQLKYPLHKYLLPNGERRVRVDPDGLPSHTALRVTKALKREGAAITLAEAQLKTGRTHQIRVHLQKLGHAILGDDKYGFEDLDKAIKSKRLYLHAHLAGFTHPRTGEKMRIESPLPPEFTAMMKTFEQ
;
A
#
# COMPACT_ATOMS: atom_id res chain seq x y z
N VAL A 1 -4.11 -2.12 23.00
CA VAL A 1 -4.71 -3.35 22.52
C VAL A 1 -3.62 -4.29 22.01
N GLU A 2 -3.77 -5.58 22.28
CA GLU A 2 -2.75 -6.59 21.99
C GLU A 2 -2.36 -6.62 20.50
N LEU A 3 -3.32 -6.52 19.60
CA LEU A 3 -3.02 -6.57 18.16
C LEU A 3 -2.15 -5.38 17.73
N HIS A 4 -2.42 -4.19 18.24
CA HIS A 4 -1.59 -3.01 17.96
C HIS A 4 -0.18 -3.18 18.50
N ARG A 5 -0.04 -3.80 19.68
CA ARG A 5 1.27 -4.11 20.26
C ARG A 5 2.04 -5.07 19.34
N GLN A 6 1.38 -6.10 18.82
CA GLN A 6 2.01 -7.07 17.93
C GLN A 6 2.52 -6.41 16.65
N ILE A 7 1.78 -5.48 16.08
CA ILE A 7 2.23 -4.72 14.91
C ILE A 7 3.50 -3.94 15.23
N ARG A 8 3.50 -3.21 16.36
CA ARG A 8 4.68 -2.41 16.76
C ARG A 8 5.91 -3.28 17.00
N GLU A 9 5.73 -4.49 17.50
CA GLU A 9 6.82 -5.41 17.84
C GLU A 9 7.17 -6.37 16.70
N GLY A 10 6.55 -6.21 15.53
CA GLY A 10 6.80 -7.07 14.39
C GLY A 10 6.25 -8.49 14.55
N GLN A 11 5.27 -8.68 15.42
CA GLN A 11 4.67 -9.99 15.69
C GLN A 11 3.48 -10.29 14.80
N THR A 12 3.12 -9.39 13.86
CA THR A 12 2.05 -9.61 12.90
C THR A 12 2.62 -9.63 11.50
N ASP A 13 1.93 -10.36 10.61
CA ASP A 13 2.21 -10.34 9.19
C ASP A 13 0.99 -9.73 8.50
N LYS A 14 1.13 -8.51 8.00
CA LYS A 14 0.07 -7.81 7.28
C LYS A 14 0.53 -7.48 5.88
N ARG A 15 -0.19 -7.98 4.90
CA ARG A 15 0.14 -7.78 3.50
C ARG A 15 -1.05 -7.25 2.72
N TYR A 16 -0.76 -6.38 1.77
CA TYR A 16 -1.75 -5.73 0.93
C TYR A 16 -1.39 -5.91 -0.53
N TYR A 17 -2.38 -6.16 -1.37
CA TYR A 17 -2.22 -5.95 -2.81
C TYR A 17 -2.53 -4.51 -3.15
N LEU A 18 -1.81 -3.96 -4.12
CA LEU A 18 -2.08 -2.63 -4.62
C LEU A 18 -1.81 -2.54 -6.12
N LEU A 19 -2.49 -1.61 -6.76
CA LEU A 19 -2.16 -1.17 -8.11
C LEU A 19 -1.63 0.25 -8.01
N ALA A 20 -0.43 0.48 -8.55
CA ALA A 20 0.24 1.77 -8.52
C ALA A 20 0.42 2.31 -9.94
N HIS A 21 0.46 3.65 -10.06
CA HIS A 21 0.75 4.30 -11.34
C HIS A 21 2.21 4.10 -11.72
N GLY A 22 2.43 3.89 -13.02
CA GLY A 22 3.77 3.75 -13.57
C GLY A 22 4.32 2.34 -13.46
N GLU A 23 5.51 2.14 -13.97
CA GLU A 23 6.22 0.88 -13.86
C GLU A 23 7.24 0.97 -12.73
N ILE A 24 7.01 0.23 -11.65
CA ILE A 24 7.96 0.18 -10.54
C ILE A 24 9.06 -0.81 -10.92
N ILE A 25 10.29 -0.32 -10.99
CA ILE A 25 11.44 -1.15 -11.33
C ILE A 25 12.04 -1.67 -10.04
N GLN A 26 12.09 -2.99 -9.92
CA GLN A 26 12.61 -3.68 -8.75
C GLN A 26 13.72 -4.63 -9.17
N GLY A 27 14.81 -4.64 -8.38
CA GLY A 27 15.87 -5.64 -8.55
C GLY A 27 15.46 -6.99 -8.02
N ALA A 28 16.44 -7.86 -7.77
CA ALA A 28 16.20 -9.23 -7.31
C ALA A 28 15.61 -9.30 -5.90
N GLN A 29 15.78 -8.26 -5.10
CA GLN A 29 15.32 -8.25 -3.70
C GLN A 29 14.11 -7.36 -3.51
N THR A 30 13.32 -7.67 -2.48
CA THR A 30 12.19 -6.84 -2.05
C THR A 30 12.67 -5.43 -1.72
N MET A 31 11.92 -4.42 -2.16
CA MET A 31 12.24 -3.03 -1.87
C MET A 31 11.91 -2.69 -0.42
N GLN A 32 12.82 -2.00 0.24
CA GLN A 32 12.63 -1.59 1.64
C GLN A 32 12.35 -0.10 1.68
N LEU A 33 11.09 0.27 1.87
CA LEU A 33 10.67 1.67 1.95
C LEU A 33 10.67 2.09 3.42
N LYS A 34 11.59 2.96 3.79
CA LYS A 34 11.81 3.35 5.18
C LYS A 34 11.66 4.85 5.41
N TYR A 35 10.71 5.47 4.72
CA TYR A 35 10.47 6.90 4.88
C TYR A 35 9.75 7.19 6.20
N PRO A 36 10.34 8.00 7.12
CA PRO A 36 9.67 8.36 8.36
C PRO A 36 8.42 9.19 8.09
N LEU A 37 7.40 9.02 8.91
CA LEU A 37 6.09 9.63 8.67
C LEU A 37 5.66 10.53 9.83
N HIS A 38 5.08 11.66 9.48
CA HIS A 38 4.49 12.61 10.42
C HIS A 38 3.01 12.82 10.09
N LYS A 39 2.16 12.63 11.11
CA LYS A 39 0.73 12.84 10.98
C LYS A 39 0.38 14.27 11.37
N TYR A 40 -0.50 14.90 10.58
CA TYR A 40 -0.95 16.26 10.84
C TYR A 40 -2.43 16.39 10.47
N LEU A 41 -3.07 17.48 10.92
CA LEU A 41 -4.47 17.75 10.64
C LEU A 41 -4.59 18.89 9.64
N LEU A 42 -5.52 18.74 8.68
CA LEU A 42 -5.94 19.86 7.85
C LEU A 42 -6.86 20.79 8.65
N PRO A 43 -7.08 22.04 8.19
CA PRO A 43 -7.98 22.96 8.88
C PRO A 43 -9.39 22.42 9.13
N ASN A 44 -9.86 21.49 8.27
CA ASN A 44 -11.17 20.87 8.44
C ASN A 44 -11.16 19.66 9.38
N GLY A 45 -10.02 19.36 10.03
CA GLY A 45 -9.88 18.23 10.95
C GLY A 45 -9.50 16.91 10.26
N GLU A 46 -9.39 16.89 8.95
CA GLU A 46 -9.00 15.68 8.22
C GLU A 46 -7.55 15.30 8.51
N ARG A 47 -7.32 14.01 8.74
CA ARG A 47 -5.99 13.48 9.01
C ARG A 47 -5.20 13.31 7.72
N ARG A 48 -3.96 13.78 7.73
CA ARG A 48 -3.01 13.61 6.64
C ARG A 48 -1.66 13.16 7.19
N VAL A 49 -0.83 12.62 6.31
CA VAL A 49 0.51 12.11 6.66
C VAL A 49 1.49 12.57 5.59
N ARG A 50 2.69 12.92 6.01
CA ARG A 50 3.77 13.28 5.08
C ARG A 50 5.06 12.62 5.49
N VAL A 51 5.98 12.47 4.53
CA VAL A 51 7.35 12.05 4.83
C VAL A 51 8.06 13.21 5.52
N ASP A 52 8.69 12.91 6.64
CA ASP A 52 9.38 13.92 7.46
C ASP A 52 10.58 13.27 8.12
N PRO A 53 11.81 13.81 7.97
CA PRO A 53 12.99 13.21 8.61
C PRO A 53 12.87 13.09 10.13
N ASP A 54 12.08 13.96 10.75
CA ASP A 54 11.83 13.93 12.19
C ASP A 54 10.57 13.14 12.55
N GLY A 55 9.97 12.47 11.59
CA GLY A 55 8.75 11.68 11.81
C GLY A 55 9.02 10.35 12.49
N LEU A 56 7.96 9.57 12.65
CA LEU A 56 8.05 8.24 13.23
C LEU A 56 8.69 7.27 12.26
N PRO A 57 9.63 6.42 12.71
CA PRO A 57 10.19 5.39 11.84
C PRO A 57 9.09 4.52 11.26
N SER A 58 9.16 4.28 9.96
CA SER A 58 8.13 3.52 9.24
C SER A 58 8.79 2.64 8.19
N HIS A 59 8.30 1.41 8.04
CA HIS A 59 8.93 0.44 7.15
C HIS A 59 7.87 -0.36 6.41
N THR A 60 7.89 -0.27 5.09
CA THR A 60 7.07 -1.07 4.17
C THR A 60 8.00 -1.89 3.27
N ALA A 61 7.81 -3.21 3.23
CA ALA A 61 8.52 -4.05 2.26
C ALA A 61 7.63 -4.21 1.03
N LEU A 62 8.12 -3.80 -0.14
CA LEU A 62 7.36 -3.80 -1.38
C LEU A 62 7.94 -4.80 -2.37
N ARG A 63 7.09 -5.71 -2.86
CA ARG A 63 7.46 -6.69 -3.87
C ARG A 63 6.58 -6.49 -5.11
N VAL A 64 7.23 -6.19 -6.23
CA VAL A 64 6.53 -6.05 -7.51
C VAL A 64 6.14 -7.44 -8.01
N THR A 65 4.87 -7.60 -8.38
CA THR A 65 4.36 -8.85 -8.91
C THR A 65 4.30 -8.80 -10.43
N LYS A 66 3.76 -7.71 -11.01
CA LYS A 66 3.54 -7.64 -12.45
C LYS A 66 3.38 -6.18 -12.87
N ALA A 67 4.05 -5.79 -13.95
CA ALA A 67 3.85 -4.49 -14.58
C ALA A 67 3.03 -4.66 -15.85
N LEU A 68 2.08 -3.77 -16.09
CA LEU A 68 1.20 -3.78 -17.24
C LEU A 68 1.29 -2.44 -17.94
N LYS A 69 1.42 -2.47 -19.26
CA LYS A 69 1.57 -1.27 -20.05
C LYS A 69 0.60 -1.25 -21.21
N ARG A 70 0.11 -0.07 -21.52
CA ARG A 70 -0.59 0.22 -22.77
C ARG A 70 -0.11 1.59 -23.25
N GLU A 71 -0.48 1.96 -24.46
CA GLU A 71 -0.05 3.24 -25.01
C GLU A 71 -0.34 4.39 -24.05
N GLY A 72 0.70 5.11 -23.65
CA GLY A 72 0.57 6.30 -22.80
C GLY A 72 0.36 6.05 -21.31
N ALA A 73 0.32 4.79 -20.87
CA ALA A 73 0.08 4.50 -19.47
C ALA A 73 0.73 3.19 -19.00
N ALA A 74 1.02 3.11 -17.70
CA ALA A 74 1.52 1.90 -17.07
C ALA A 74 0.96 1.79 -15.66
N ILE A 75 0.72 0.56 -15.20
CA ILE A 75 0.37 0.28 -13.82
C ILE A 75 1.17 -0.92 -13.33
N THR A 76 1.35 -1.02 -12.02
CA THR A 76 2.10 -2.12 -11.40
C THR A 76 1.24 -2.76 -10.32
N LEU A 77 1.11 -4.08 -10.39
CA LEU A 77 0.56 -4.88 -9.29
C LEU A 77 1.71 -5.21 -8.34
N ALA A 78 1.56 -4.88 -7.07
CA ALA A 78 2.57 -5.13 -6.07
C ALA A 78 1.95 -5.60 -4.77
N GLU A 79 2.77 -6.26 -3.95
CA GLU A 79 2.41 -6.65 -2.60
C GLU A 79 3.23 -5.84 -1.61
N ALA A 80 2.56 -5.21 -0.65
CA ALA A 80 3.19 -4.43 0.40
C ALA A 80 3.02 -5.16 1.72
N GLN A 81 4.14 -5.41 2.43
CA GLN A 81 4.11 -5.98 3.77
C GLN A 81 4.43 -4.88 4.78
N LEU A 82 3.54 -4.71 5.76
CA LEU A 82 3.75 -3.72 6.81
C LEU A 82 4.71 -4.26 7.88
N LYS A 83 5.85 -3.60 8.04
CA LYS A 83 6.76 -3.84 9.17
C LYS A 83 6.42 -2.93 10.34
N THR A 84 5.80 -1.79 10.06
CA THR A 84 5.17 -0.89 11.03
C THR A 84 3.77 -0.59 10.53
N GLY A 85 2.91 -0.02 11.38
CA GLY A 85 1.51 0.25 11.02
C GLY A 85 1.10 1.70 11.24
N ARG A 86 1.81 2.66 10.64
CA ARG A 86 1.46 4.08 10.74
C ARG A 86 0.26 4.41 9.87
N THR A 87 -0.47 5.47 10.24
CA THR A 87 -1.61 5.96 9.47
C THR A 87 -1.22 6.22 8.01
N HIS A 88 -2.00 5.74 7.07
CA HIS A 88 -1.80 5.90 5.62
C HIS A 88 -0.40 5.51 5.13
N GLN A 89 0.30 4.65 5.86
CA GLN A 89 1.72 4.36 5.60
C GLN A 89 1.99 3.91 4.16
N ILE A 90 1.27 2.90 3.67
CA ILE A 90 1.51 2.38 2.31
C ILE A 90 1.23 3.47 1.29
N ARG A 91 0.15 4.21 1.45
CA ARG A 91 -0.27 5.26 0.51
C ARG A 91 0.79 6.34 0.37
N VAL A 92 1.33 6.82 1.50
CA VAL A 92 2.35 7.88 1.50
C VAL A 92 3.70 7.34 1.00
N HIS A 93 4.07 6.11 1.38
CA HIS A 93 5.30 5.50 0.90
C HIS A 93 5.29 5.36 -0.63
N LEU A 94 4.17 4.92 -1.21
CA LEU A 94 4.04 4.78 -2.66
C LEU A 94 4.07 6.14 -3.36
N GLN A 95 3.44 7.16 -2.77
CA GLN A 95 3.52 8.52 -3.30
C GLN A 95 4.97 9.02 -3.32
N LYS A 96 5.69 8.83 -2.21
CA LYS A 96 7.09 9.28 -2.11
C LYS A 96 7.98 8.56 -3.11
N LEU A 97 7.71 7.28 -3.37
CA LEU A 97 8.42 6.49 -4.37
C LEU A 97 8.20 7.03 -5.79
N GLY A 98 7.16 7.84 -5.99
CA GLY A 98 6.79 8.36 -7.31
C GLY A 98 5.77 7.50 -8.04
N HIS A 99 5.14 6.57 -7.34
CA HIS A 99 4.19 5.61 -7.91
C HIS A 99 2.94 5.53 -7.03
N ALA A 100 2.20 6.64 -6.96
CA ALA A 100 1.00 6.70 -6.13
C ALA A 100 0.01 5.58 -6.49
N ILE A 101 -0.75 5.12 -5.49
CA ILE A 101 -1.74 4.07 -5.68
C ILE A 101 -2.90 4.61 -6.53
N LEU A 102 -3.41 3.77 -7.45
CA LEU A 102 -4.57 4.11 -8.26
C LEU A 102 -5.76 4.49 -7.37
N GLY A 103 -6.40 5.60 -7.71
CA GLY A 103 -7.61 6.04 -7.02
C GLY A 103 -7.39 6.65 -5.65
N ASP A 104 -6.15 6.96 -5.29
CA ASP A 104 -5.86 7.62 -4.02
C ASP A 104 -6.19 9.10 -4.14
N ASP A 105 -7.29 9.51 -3.50
CA ASP A 105 -7.79 10.88 -3.59
C ASP A 105 -7.07 11.87 -2.67
N LYS A 106 -6.18 11.38 -1.81
CA LYS A 106 -5.43 12.21 -0.87
C LYS A 106 -3.95 12.37 -1.24
N TYR A 107 -3.35 11.30 -1.74
CA TYR A 107 -1.91 11.24 -2.04
C TYR A 107 -1.65 10.87 -3.49
N GLY A 108 -2.67 10.78 -4.31
CA GLY A 108 -2.58 10.21 -5.64
C GLY A 108 -2.32 11.20 -6.75
N PHE A 109 -2.39 10.68 -7.98
CA PHE A 109 -2.21 11.44 -9.22
C PHE A 109 -3.57 11.57 -9.90
N GLU A 110 -4.28 12.64 -9.59
CA GLU A 110 -5.67 12.84 -10.03
C GLU A 110 -5.84 12.74 -11.55
N ASP A 111 -4.95 13.37 -12.31
CA ASP A 111 -5.05 13.36 -13.77
C ASP A 111 -4.86 11.96 -14.34
N LEU A 112 -3.93 11.18 -13.78
CA LEU A 112 -3.73 9.81 -14.23
C LEU A 112 -4.92 8.92 -13.85
N ASP A 113 -5.49 9.13 -12.66
CA ASP A 113 -6.68 8.39 -12.24
C ASP A 113 -7.86 8.66 -13.17
N LYS A 114 -8.07 9.89 -13.56
CA LYS A 114 -9.13 10.25 -14.52
C LYS A 114 -8.88 9.62 -15.88
N ALA A 115 -7.64 9.62 -16.35
CA ALA A 115 -7.30 9.07 -17.68
C ALA A 115 -7.59 7.57 -17.77
N ILE A 116 -7.43 6.82 -16.71
CA ILE A 116 -7.71 5.38 -16.69
C ILE A 116 -9.04 5.03 -16.03
N LYS A 117 -9.82 6.05 -15.66
CA LYS A 117 -11.15 5.92 -15.05
C LYS A 117 -11.11 5.15 -13.74
N SER A 118 -10.09 5.38 -12.94
CA SER A 118 -9.98 4.78 -11.61
C SER A 118 -10.90 5.52 -10.64
N LYS A 119 -11.86 4.81 -10.04
CA LYS A 119 -12.90 5.39 -9.19
C LYS A 119 -12.86 4.89 -7.76
N ARG A 120 -11.86 4.10 -7.40
CA ARG A 120 -11.69 3.58 -6.04
C ARG A 120 -10.21 3.51 -5.72
N LEU A 121 -9.90 3.40 -4.43
CA LEU A 121 -8.54 3.15 -3.98
C LEU A 121 -8.19 1.67 -4.20
N TYR A 122 -7.17 1.40 -5.01
CA TYR A 122 -6.74 0.03 -5.31
C TYR A 122 -5.70 -0.45 -4.30
N LEU A 123 -6.15 -0.59 -3.06
CA LEU A 123 -5.37 -1.11 -1.94
C LEU A 123 -6.24 -2.10 -1.18
N HIS A 124 -5.79 -3.35 -1.09
CA HIS A 124 -6.58 -4.43 -0.51
C HIS A 124 -5.76 -5.26 0.47
N ALA A 125 -6.23 -5.35 1.72
CA ALA A 125 -5.63 -6.23 2.72
C ALA A 125 -5.95 -7.68 2.36
N HIS A 126 -4.93 -8.46 1.95
CA HIS A 126 -5.17 -9.84 1.51
C HIS A 126 -4.63 -10.88 2.49
N LEU A 127 -3.81 -10.48 3.42
CA LEU A 127 -3.28 -11.40 4.43
C LEU A 127 -3.10 -10.67 5.76
N ALA A 128 -3.59 -11.29 6.80
CA ALA A 128 -3.35 -10.86 8.17
C ALA A 128 -2.96 -12.09 9.01
N GLY A 129 -1.72 -12.14 9.47
CA GLY A 129 -1.23 -13.17 10.36
C GLY A 129 -0.91 -12.55 11.71
N PHE A 130 -1.39 -13.16 12.77
CA PHE A 130 -1.19 -12.65 14.12
C PHE A 130 -1.32 -13.77 15.15
N THR A 131 -0.88 -13.53 16.36
CA THR A 131 -1.07 -14.46 17.48
C THR A 131 -2.35 -14.08 18.20
N HIS A 132 -3.26 -15.06 18.37
CA HIS A 132 -4.51 -14.81 19.08
C HIS A 132 -4.22 -14.38 20.51
N PRO A 133 -4.75 -13.24 20.99
CA PRO A 133 -4.38 -12.70 22.30
C PRO A 133 -4.79 -13.56 23.48
N ARG A 134 -5.80 -14.43 23.34
CA ARG A 134 -6.27 -15.31 24.42
C ARG A 134 -5.64 -16.69 24.39
N THR A 135 -5.56 -17.30 23.20
CA THR A 135 -5.18 -18.71 23.07
C THR A 135 -3.73 -18.92 22.74
N GLY A 136 -3.03 -17.88 22.28
CA GLY A 136 -1.67 -17.99 21.80
C GLY A 136 -1.53 -18.68 20.45
N GLU A 137 -2.64 -19.05 19.81
CA GLU A 137 -2.61 -19.68 18.49
C GLU A 137 -2.21 -18.67 17.43
N LYS A 138 -1.42 -19.15 16.47
CA LYS A 138 -1.10 -18.34 15.28
C LYS A 138 -2.29 -18.35 14.35
N MET A 139 -2.82 -17.16 14.06
CA MET A 139 -3.96 -16.97 13.19
C MET A 139 -3.50 -16.45 11.84
N ARG A 140 -4.16 -16.89 10.77
CA ARG A 140 -3.87 -16.41 9.42
C ARG A 140 -5.18 -16.23 8.67
N ILE A 141 -5.45 -15.00 8.25
CA ILE A 141 -6.64 -14.65 7.48
C ILE A 141 -6.17 -14.22 6.11
N GLU A 142 -6.67 -14.89 5.06
CA GLU A 142 -6.34 -14.56 3.68
C GLU A 142 -7.59 -14.19 2.91
N SER A 143 -7.44 -13.27 1.96
CA SER A 143 -8.51 -12.83 1.08
C SER A 143 -7.99 -12.78 -0.36
N PRO A 144 -8.75 -13.28 -1.35
CA PRO A 144 -8.29 -13.28 -2.73
C PRO A 144 -8.25 -11.86 -3.31
N LEU A 145 -7.56 -11.72 -4.44
CA LEU A 145 -7.51 -10.46 -5.18
C LEU A 145 -8.94 -10.06 -5.60
N PRO A 146 -9.39 -8.84 -5.28
CA PRO A 146 -10.74 -8.41 -5.65
C PRO A 146 -10.97 -8.39 -7.16
N PRO A 147 -12.20 -8.68 -7.62
CA PRO A 147 -12.52 -8.63 -9.06
C PRO A 147 -12.21 -7.29 -9.71
N GLU A 148 -12.33 -6.18 -8.98
CA GLU A 148 -12.04 -4.85 -9.49
C GLU A 148 -10.57 -4.72 -9.91
N PHE A 149 -9.65 -5.36 -9.18
CA PHE A 149 -8.22 -5.38 -9.54
C PHE A 149 -8.02 -6.10 -10.87
N THR A 150 -8.62 -7.28 -11.01
CA THR A 150 -8.54 -8.06 -12.24
C THR A 150 -9.14 -7.29 -13.42
N ALA A 151 -10.28 -6.64 -13.22
CA ALA A 151 -10.93 -5.86 -14.26
C ALA A 151 -10.06 -4.69 -14.72
N MET A 152 -9.46 -3.95 -13.77
CA MET A 152 -8.57 -2.84 -14.11
C MET A 152 -7.34 -3.34 -14.87
N MET A 153 -6.74 -4.43 -14.42
CA MET A 153 -5.56 -5.02 -15.07
C MET A 153 -5.86 -5.44 -16.50
N LYS A 154 -7.04 -6.00 -16.76
CA LYS A 154 -7.44 -6.41 -18.11
C LYS A 154 -7.52 -5.25 -19.08
N THR A 155 -7.80 -4.04 -18.62
CA THR A 155 -7.83 -2.87 -19.50
C THR A 155 -6.44 -2.55 -20.06
N PHE A 156 -5.38 -3.08 -19.48
CA PHE A 156 -3.99 -2.90 -19.90
C PHE A 156 -3.42 -4.10 -20.66
N GLU A 157 -4.16 -5.20 -20.77
CA GLU A 157 -3.70 -6.45 -21.39
C GLU A 157 -4.14 -6.61 -22.86
N GLN A 158 -4.51 -5.53 -23.50
CA GLN A 158 -4.97 -5.61 -24.89
C GLN A 158 -3.87 -5.38 -25.90
#